data_839f1745a59280c65a8fedfd3fe34ab2
#
_entry.id   839f1745a59280c65a8fedfd3fe34ab2
#
_cell.length_a   1.000
_cell.length_b   1.000
_cell.length_c   1.000
_cell.angle_alpha   90.00
_cell.angle_beta   90.00
_cell.angle_gamma   90.00
#
_symmetry.space_group_name_H-M   'P 1'
#
loop_
_entity.id
_entity.type
_entity.pdbx_description
1 polymer ?
#
loop_
_entity_poly.entity_id
_entity_poly.type
_entity_poly.pdbx_seq_one_letter_code
_entity_poly.pdbx_strand_id
1 'polypeptide(L)'
;MHTIRIFLITLFLFFLLQSFSYARDYPKYEYRAVWLTTIENLDWPRTLAVSPSSVEKQKQELCTLLDSLKMLNVNTVLLQTRVRGDVIYPSRIEPFSHVLTGVEGKHPGYDPLAFAVDECHKRGLQLHAWIVTMPLGKDDHIKRQGKLALSRKRKELCTRYNGAWYMEPGNPATDEYIVALVKEIVNGYDVDGIHLDYIRYPDRTKGYPDGQLHRRYGGGRSLASWRRSNVTRMARAVYSCVKELKPWVRVSCAPLGKHDDLSRYSSLGWNAHDAVFQDAQAWLREGIMDIIFPMLYFKGNNFYPFVRDWQENSYGRHIVPGIGVYRLQPQYGGWPKLEIERQLSTSREAGTHGTAMFRTAHLVGDAGGSLALYSKLYPAPALVPPMDWASPAPDAPDGFEAVRTSGGVELCWKTSAAEDGMPSIRYNVYGALNDTVDVASARNLLASSLDSVSYSWQCRTSAAMSVAVTAVNAFGVESSPAVLVLPSESGSAVCELTLPELSGWGYRIEVSDMYGRVLYNGRYSRKIGVRGLQGGHYTLRVYDRHGALVDKVRFMR
;
A
#
# COMPACT_ATOMS: atom_id res chain seq x y z
N MET A 1 -51.54 -17.11 -20.03
CA MET A 1 -50.84 -15.81 -19.88
C MET A 1 -50.44 -15.46 -18.44
N HIS A 2 -51.20 -15.78 -17.40
CA HIS A 2 -50.86 -15.47 -15.99
C HIS A 2 -49.67 -16.28 -15.47
N THR A 3 -49.58 -17.57 -15.80
CA THR A 3 -48.48 -18.46 -15.38
C THR A 3 -47.14 -18.08 -15.98
N ILE A 4 -47.08 -17.61 -17.21
CA ILE A 4 -45.84 -17.15 -17.89
C ILE A 4 -45.36 -15.83 -17.27
N ARG A 5 -46.26 -14.93 -16.87
CA ARG A 5 -45.89 -13.68 -16.17
C ARG A 5 -45.32 -13.93 -14.78
N ILE A 6 -45.89 -14.88 -14.04
CA ILE A 6 -45.38 -15.26 -12.71
C ILE A 6 -43.99 -15.89 -12.86
N PHE A 7 -43.79 -16.76 -13.85
CA PHE A 7 -42.49 -17.39 -14.11
C PHE A 7 -41.41 -16.36 -14.50
N LEU A 8 -41.76 -15.39 -15.35
CA LEU A 8 -40.86 -14.31 -15.76
C LEU A 8 -40.54 -13.35 -14.59
N ILE A 9 -41.50 -13.06 -13.71
CA ILE A 9 -41.26 -12.23 -12.50
C ILE A 9 -40.40 -12.97 -11.49
N THR A 10 -40.61 -14.27 -11.27
CA THR A 10 -39.76 -15.09 -10.41
C THR A 10 -38.35 -15.27 -10.96
N LEU A 11 -38.19 -15.43 -12.26
CA LEU A 11 -36.89 -15.50 -12.92
C LEU A 11 -36.18 -14.16 -12.85
N PHE A 12 -36.87 -13.03 -13.02
CA PHE A 12 -36.32 -11.68 -12.90
C PHE A 12 -35.94 -11.33 -11.44
N LEU A 13 -36.76 -11.74 -10.47
CA LEU A 13 -36.46 -11.64 -9.05
C LEU A 13 -35.28 -12.56 -8.66
N PHE A 14 -35.16 -13.74 -9.25
CA PHE A 14 -34.06 -14.65 -9.02
C PHE A 14 -32.75 -14.08 -9.61
N PHE A 15 -32.80 -13.46 -10.80
CA PHE A 15 -31.65 -12.73 -11.38
C PHE A 15 -31.32 -11.44 -10.58
N LEU A 16 -32.32 -10.73 -10.06
CA LEU A 16 -32.11 -9.59 -9.16
C LEU A 16 -31.51 -10.05 -7.83
N LEU A 17 -31.95 -11.15 -7.26
CA LEU A 17 -31.39 -11.72 -6.03
C LEU A 17 -29.98 -12.28 -6.24
N GLN A 18 -29.67 -12.83 -7.42
CA GLN A 18 -28.30 -13.21 -7.76
C GLN A 18 -27.39 -11.99 -7.97
N SER A 19 -27.90 -10.90 -8.55
CA SER A 19 -27.12 -9.65 -8.68
C SER A 19 -26.90 -8.94 -7.34
N PHE A 20 -27.68 -9.21 -6.29
CA PHE A 20 -27.44 -8.74 -4.92
C PHE A 20 -26.60 -9.68 -4.07
N SER A 21 -26.35 -10.91 -4.54
CA SER A 21 -25.47 -11.89 -3.90
C SER A 21 -24.04 -11.87 -4.45
N TYR A 22 -23.60 -10.77 -5.05
CA TYR A 22 -22.17 -10.48 -5.03
C TYR A 22 -21.83 -10.21 -3.57
N ALA A 23 -21.60 -11.28 -2.81
CA ALA A 23 -20.79 -11.22 -1.62
C ALA A 23 -19.58 -10.38 -2.05
N ARG A 24 -19.35 -9.23 -1.41
CA ARG A 24 -18.18 -8.40 -1.66
C ARG A 24 -16.97 -9.25 -1.28
N ASP A 25 -16.52 -10.09 -2.20
CA ASP A 25 -15.29 -10.84 -2.04
C ASP A 25 -14.18 -9.82 -2.05
N TYR A 26 -13.68 -9.54 -0.83
CA TYR A 26 -12.55 -8.66 -0.69
C TYR A 26 -11.35 -9.39 -1.27
N PRO A 27 -10.63 -8.76 -2.22
CA PRO A 27 -9.53 -9.44 -2.88
C PRO A 27 -8.47 -9.85 -1.86
N LYS A 28 -7.94 -11.06 -2.01
CA LYS A 28 -6.79 -11.55 -1.24
C LYS A 28 -5.59 -10.64 -1.43
N TYR A 29 -5.35 -10.23 -2.68
CA TYR A 29 -4.24 -9.37 -3.09
C TYR A 29 -4.77 -8.00 -3.51
N GLU A 30 -4.35 -6.95 -2.82
CA GLU A 30 -4.72 -5.58 -3.13
C GLU A 30 -3.73 -4.60 -2.52
N TYR A 31 -3.10 -3.74 -3.31
CA TYR A 31 -2.40 -2.59 -2.74
C TYR A 31 -3.38 -1.67 -2.04
N ARG A 32 -3.15 -1.45 -0.78
CA ARG A 32 -3.80 -0.43 0.06
C ARG A 32 -2.72 0.53 0.49
N ALA A 33 -2.31 1.37 -0.46
CA ALA A 33 -1.16 2.22 -0.30
C ALA A 33 -1.55 3.63 0.17
N VAL A 34 -0.58 4.32 0.79
CA VAL A 34 -0.73 5.71 1.19
C VAL A 34 0.58 6.45 0.98
N TRP A 35 0.52 7.69 0.48
CA TRP A 35 1.67 8.58 0.49
C TRP A 35 1.82 9.25 1.86
N LEU A 36 3.01 9.13 2.45
CA LEU A 36 3.42 9.80 3.68
C LEU A 36 4.47 10.85 3.35
N THR A 37 4.06 12.12 3.36
CA THR A 37 4.89 13.24 2.97
C THR A 37 5.76 13.73 4.13
N THR A 38 7.00 14.13 3.80
CA THR A 38 7.89 14.84 4.74
C THR A 38 8.05 16.32 4.38
N ILE A 39 7.80 16.68 3.12
CA ILE A 39 7.90 18.05 2.65
C ILE A 39 7.10 19.00 3.55
N GLU A 40 7.77 20.07 4.01
CA GLU A 40 7.17 21.12 4.83
C GLU A 40 6.42 20.58 6.06
N ASN A 41 6.84 19.42 6.56
CA ASN A 41 6.26 18.73 7.73
C ASN A 41 4.74 18.46 7.60
N LEU A 42 4.26 18.22 6.37
CA LEU A 42 2.83 18.10 6.09
C LEU A 42 2.18 16.87 6.72
N ASP A 43 2.84 15.71 6.73
CA ASP A 43 2.38 14.52 7.43
C ASP A 43 3.29 14.22 8.63
N TRP A 44 4.60 14.09 8.38
CA TRP A 44 5.64 13.77 9.36
C TRP A 44 6.99 14.32 8.91
N PRO A 45 7.89 14.72 9.86
CA PRO A 45 7.63 14.89 11.29
C PRO A 45 6.93 16.21 11.60
N ARG A 46 6.15 16.26 12.69
CA ARG A 46 5.54 17.49 13.22
C ARG A 46 6.47 18.18 14.24
N THR A 47 7.23 17.39 14.99
CA THR A 47 8.19 17.86 15.97
C THR A 47 9.59 17.88 15.37
N LEU A 48 10.33 18.97 15.54
CA LEU A 48 11.73 19.07 15.11
C LEU A 48 12.66 18.36 16.12
N ALA A 49 13.58 17.52 15.66
CA ALA A 49 14.56 16.79 16.47
C ALA A 49 15.72 17.71 16.89
N VAL A 50 15.53 18.46 17.98
CA VAL A 50 16.50 19.43 18.51
C VAL A 50 17.07 19.04 19.88
N SER A 51 16.47 18.04 20.55
CA SER A 51 16.88 17.47 21.82
C SER A 51 16.55 15.98 21.89
N PRO A 52 17.11 15.18 22.80
CA PRO A 52 16.76 13.77 22.96
C PRO A 52 15.25 13.53 23.12
N SER A 53 14.57 14.35 23.93
CA SER A 53 13.11 14.23 24.12
C SER A 53 12.30 14.53 22.86
N SER A 54 12.73 15.51 22.04
CA SER A 54 12.07 15.80 20.78
C SER A 54 12.36 14.74 19.70
N VAL A 55 13.49 14.06 19.75
CA VAL A 55 13.78 12.87 18.93
C VAL A 55 12.79 11.76 19.23
N GLU A 56 12.59 11.42 20.50
CA GLU A 56 11.64 10.38 20.89
C GLU A 56 10.20 10.77 20.55
N LYS A 57 9.83 12.04 20.68
CA LYS A 57 8.53 12.53 20.25
C LYS A 57 8.34 12.39 18.73
N GLN A 58 9.35 12.73 17.94
CA GLN A 58 9.33 12.58 16.49
C GLN A 58 9.16 11.12 16.06
N LYS A 59 9.82 10.17 16.72
CA LYS A 59 9.65 8.73 16.53
C LYS A 59 8.24 8.27 16.90
N GLN A 60 7.72 8.71 18.06
CA GLN A 60 6.39 8.36 18.52
C GLN A 60 5.29 8.87 17.57
N GLU A 61 5.46 10.05 16.97
CA GLU A 61 4.55 10.57 15.94
C GLU A 61 4.45 9.60 14.76
N LEU A 62 5.57 9.06 14.28
CA LEU A 62 5.57 8.08 13.19
C LEU A 62 4.88 6.78 13.61
N CYS A 63 5.20 6.24 14.78
CA CYS A 63 4.56 5.03 15.30
C CYS A 63 3.03 5.20 15.36
N THR A 64 2.54 6.32 15.87
CA THR A 64 1.10 6.62 15.95
C THR A 64 0.43 6.67 14.58
N LEU A 65 1.10 7.26 13.58
CA LEU A 65 0.60 7.26 12.20
C LEU A 65 0.54 5.83 11.63
N LEU A 66 1.60 5.05 11.80
CA LEU A 66 1.67 3.67 11.30
C LEU A 66 0.65 2.76 12.00
N ASP A 67 0.41 2.92 13.30
CA ASP A 67 -0.64 2.20 14.03
C ASP A 67 -2.02 2.52 13.46
N SER A 68 -2.29 3.80 13.19
CA SER A 68 -3.54 4.24 12.57
C SER A 68 -3.73 3.63 11.17
N LEU A 69 -2.67 3.60 10.37
CA LEU A 69 -2.69 3.01 9.03
C LEU A 69 -2.91 1.49 9.09
N LYS A 70 -2.27 0.79 10.03
CA LYS A 70 -2.48 -0.65 10.25
C LYS A 70 -3.91 -0.97 10.64
N MET A 71 -4.52 -0.18 11.53
CA MET A 71 -5.95 -0.35 11.91
C MET A 71 -6.89 -0.19 10.72
N LEU A 72 -6.52 0.58 9.70
CA LEU A 72 -7.26 0.76 8.46
C LEU A 72 -6.98 -0.32 7.41
N ASN A 73 -6.23 -1.36 7.74
CA ASN A 73 -5.79 -2.38 6.80
C ASN A 73 -4.98 -1.85 5.60
N VAL A 74 -4.29 -0.71 5.76
CA VAL A 74 -3.23 -0.28 4.86
C VAL A 74 -2.10 -1.31 4.90
N ASN A 75 -1.46 -1.59 3.78
CA ASN A 75 -0.36 -2.55 3.69
C ASN A 75 0.92 -1.99 3.05
N THR A 76 0.86 -0.78 2.48
CA THR A 76 2.01 -0.16 1.79
C THR A 76 2.10 1.32 2.10
N VAL A 77 3.26 1.78 2.55
CA VAL A 77 3.57 3.18 2.84
C VAL A 77 4.61 3.69 1.83
N LEU A 78 4.27 4.73 1.09
CA LEU A 78 5.20 5.45 0.22
C LEU A 78 5.77 6.63 1.01
N LEU A 79 6.91 6.42 1.70
CA LEU A 79 7.52 7.43 2.57
C LEU A 79 8.41 8.37 1.77
N GLN A 80 8.12 9.67 1.79
CA GLN A 80 8.93 10.69 1.12
C GLN A 80 10.32 10.82 1.76
N THR A 81 11.31 10.19 1.12
CA THR A 81 12.68 10.00 1.61
C THR A 81 13.63 11.06 1.06
N ARG A 82 13.42 11.50 -0.18
CA ARG A 82 14.11 12.59 -0.86
C ARG A 82 13.11 13.61 -1.36
N VAL A 83 13.36 14.90 -1.10
CA VAL A 83 12.39 15.97 -1.40
C VAL A 83 12.89 16.93 -2.48
N ARG A 84 13.88 17.77 -2.18
CA ARG A 84 14.36 18.87 -3.05
C ARG A 84 15.89 18.95 -3.05
N GLY A 85 16.57 17.82 -3.32
CA GLY A 85 18.02 17.73 -3.22
C GLY A 85 18.49 17.63 -1.78
N ASP A 86 17.65 17.12 -0.92
CA ASP A 86 17.86 16.78 0.47
C ASP A 86 17.11 15.50 0.86
N VAL A 87 17.54 14.83 1.91
CA VAL A 87 17.07 13.49 2.29
C VAL A 87 16.79 13.41 3.80
N ILE A 88 16.09 12.33 4.20
CA ILE A 88 15.81 12.06 5.61
C ILE A 88 16.66 10.91 6.20
N TYR A 89 17.72 10.51 5.53
CA TYR A 89 18.63 9.44 5.97
C TYR A 89 20.09 9.88 5.89
N PRO A 90 21.04 9.21 6.57
CA PRO A 90 22.46 9.50 6.45
C PRO A 90 22.97 9.22 5.03
N SER A 91 23.02 10.25 4.19
CA SER A 91 23.53 10.16 2.81
C SER A 91 24.93 10.78 2.72
N ARG A 92 25.77 10.18 1.87
CA ARG A 92 27.07 10.74 1.47
C ARG A 92 26.96 11.69 0.27
N ILE A 93 25.76 11.77 -0.33
CA ILE A 93 25.51 12.50 -1.58
C ILE A 93 24.74 13.80 -1.31
N GLU A 94 23.63 13.72 -0.59
CA GLU A 94 22.76 14.85 -0.31
C GLU A 94 22.67 15.16 1.19
N PRO A 95 22.43 16.43 1.59
CA PRO A 95 22.34 16.82 3.00
C PRO A 95 21.03 16.33 3.63
N PHE A 96 21.02 16.21 4.95
CA PHE A 96 19.78 16.07 5.70
C PHE A 96 18.83 17.25 5.44
N SER A 97 17.56 16.94 5.24
CA SER A 97 16.52 17.94 5.09
C SER A 97 16.27 18.69 6.39
N HIS A 98 16.05 19.99 6.30
CA HIS A 98 15.66 20.84 7.43
C HIS A 98 14.34 20.42 8.09
N VAL A 99 13.49 19.66 7.41
CA VAL A 99 12.21 19.18 7.97
C VAL A 99 12.41 18.35 9.24
N LEU A 100 13.59 17.74 9.42
CA LEU A 100 13.91 16.93 10.60
C LEU A 100 14.27 17.76 11.81
N THR A 101 15.06 18.83 11.63
CA THR A 101 15.70 19.58 12.72
C THR A 101 15.47 21.09 12.68
N GLY A 102 14.84 21.60 11.61
CA GLY A 102 14.74 23.03 11.30
C GLY A 102 15.99 23.62 10.65
N VAL A 103 17.08 22.84 10.51
CA VAL A 103 18.38 23.31 9.97
C VAL A 103 18.85 22.38 8.86
N GLU A 104 19.17 22.96 7.70
CA GLU A 104 19.68 22.22 6.54
C GLU A 104 21.00 21.49 6.89
N GLY A 105 21.07 20.21 6.52
CA GLY A 105 22.25 19.36 6.71
C GLY A 105 22.50 18.89 8.15
N LYS A 106 21.71 19.33 9.13
CA LYS A 106 21.89 18.93 10.53
C LYS A 106 21.33 17.52 10.76
N HIS A 107 22.17 16.65 11.32
CA HIS A 107 21.80 15.29 11.70
C HIS A 107 20.76 15.30 12.85
N PRO A 108 19.66 14.54 12.75
CA PRO A 108 18.58 14.56 13.76
C PRO A 108 18.86 13.75 15.03
N GLY A 109 20.02 13.09 15.14
CA GLY A 109 20.38 12.25 16.28
C GLY A 109 20.04 10.76 16.12
N TYR A 110 19.38 10.38 15.03
CA TYR A 110 19.05 8.99 14.67
C TYR A 110 18.94 8.86 13.15
N ASP A 111 18.73 7.65 12.64
CA ASP A 111 18.43 7.40 11.23
C ASP A 111 16.91 7.28 11.02
N PRO A 112 16.24 8.30 10.46
CA PRO A 112 14.79 8.28 10.26
C PRO A 112 14.30 7.22 9.30
N LEU A 113 15.07 6.88 8.25
CA LEU A 113 14.66 5.87 7.27
C LEU A 113 14.78 4.46 7.86
N ALA A 114 15.89 4.15 8.54
CA ALA A 114 16.05 2.87 9.21
C ALA A 114 14.93 2.64 10.23
N PHE A 115 14.66 3.65 11.07
CA PHE A 115 13.57 3.60 12.04
C PHE A 115 12.20 3.37 11.37
N ALA A 116 11.92 4.05 10.26
CA ALA A 116 10.66 3.91 9.55
C ALA A 116 10.48 2.51 8.94
N VAL A 117 11.55 1.93 8.36
CA VAL A 117 11.54 0.56 7.82
C VAL A 117 11.21 -0.44 8.93
N ASP A 118 11.95 -0.38 10.06
CA ASP A 118 11.73 -1.27 11.19
C ASP A 118 10.30 -1.19 11.73
N GLU A 119 9.77 0.02 11.91
CA GLU A 119 8.43 0.23 12.45
C GLU A 119 7.32 -0.16 11.46
N CYS A 120 7.56 -0.03 10.16
CA CYS A 120 6.65 -0.55 9.14
C CYS A 120 6.62 -2.09 9.18
N HIS A 121 7.79 -2.74 9.16
CA HIS A 121 7.89 -4.20 9.15
C HIS A 121 7.30 -4.84 10.41
N LYS A 122 7.53 -4.27 11.60
CA LYS A 122 6.86 -4.71 12.85
C LYS A 122 5.35 -4.75 12.76
N ARG A 123 4.75 -3.93 11.90
CA ARG A 123 3.30 -3.84 11.66
C ARG A 123 2.83 -4.64 10.44
N GLY A 124 3.74 -5.30 9.73
CA GLY A 124 3.45 -5.97 8.46
C GLY A 124 3.06 -4.99 7.35
N LEU A 125 3.64 -3.80 7.35
CA LEU A 125 3.52 -2.78 6.31
C LEU A 125 4.77 -2.80 5.43
N GLN A 126 4.59 -2.76 4.10
CA GLN A 126 5.70 -2.47 3.20
C GLN A 126 6.05 -0.98 3.22
N LEU A 127 7.34 -0.66 3.14
CA LEU A 127 7.84 0.70 2.96
C LEU A 127 8.54 0.85 1.62
N HIS A 128 8.00 1.74 0.77
CA HIS A 128 8.68 2.18 -0.44
C HIS A 128 9.34 3.55 -0.21
N ALA A 129 10.62 3.65 -0.46
CA ALA A 129 11.34 4.92 -0.37
C ALA A 129 10.93 5.83 -1.53
N TRP A 130 10.19 6.89 -1.24
CA TRP A 130 9.70 7.84 -2.23
C TRP A 130 10.74 8.92 -2.51
N ILE A 131 11.18 8.96 -3.76
CA ILE A 131 12.21 9.86 -4.27
C ILE A 131 11.57 10.86 -5.23
N VAL A 132 11.53 12.14 -4.85
CA VAL A 132 11.22 13.23 -5.76
C VAL A 132 12.46 13.50 -6.63
N THR A 133 12.42 13.15 -7.92
CA THR A 133 13.62 13.04 -8.75
C THR A 133 14.15 14.38 -9.25
N MET A 134 13.37 15.13 -10.06
CA MET A 134 13.87 16.31 -10.75
C MET A 134 13.81 17.61 -9.96
N PRO A 135 12.77 17.95 -9.21
CA PRO A 135 12.68 19.22 -8.50
C PRO A 135 13.76 19.38 -7.42
N LEU A 136 14.41 20.54 -7.40
CA LEU A 136 15.36 20.97 -6.38
C LEU A 136 14.84 22.13 -5.54
N GLY A 137 13.64 22.65 -5.86
CA GLY A 137 12.98 23.70 -5.12
C GLY A 137 13.09 25.10 -5.76
N LYS A 138 12.42 26.06 -5.14
CA LYS A 138 12.46 27.48 -5.55
C LYS A 138 13.77 28.14 -5.10
N ASP A 139 14.02 29.33 -5.62
CA ASP A 139 15.24 30.12 -5.29
C ASP A 139 15.45 30.29 -3.78
N ASP A 140 14.37 30.45 -3.00
CA ASP A 140 14.47 30.63 -1.54
C ASP A 140 14.90 29.34 -0.82
N HIS A 141 14.46 28.18 -1.33
CA HIS A 141 14.96 26.89 -0.81
C HIS A 141 16.46 26.73 -1.10
N ILE A 142 16.90 27.02 -2.31
CA ILE A 142 18.33 26.99 -2.69
C ILE A 142 19.17 27.98 -1.85
N LYS A 143 18.61 29.16 -1.54
CA LYS A 143 19.28 30.12 -0.64
C LYS A 143 19.45 29.56 0.77
N ARG A 144 18.42 28.90 1.32
CA ARG A 144 18.50 28.26 2.65
C ARG A 144 19.53 27.15 2.68
N GLN A 145 19.56 26.27 1.66
CA GLN A 145 20.58 25.22 1.56
C GLN A 145 22.01 25.77 1.46
N GLY A 146 22.19 26.99 0.96
CA GLY A 146 23.48 27.66 0.88
C GLY A 146 24.53 26.85 0.13
N LYS A 147 25.65 26.54 0.76
CA LYS A 147 26.74 25.73 0.17
C LYS A 147 26.34 24.26 -0.02
N LEU A 148 25.28 23.78 0.63
CA LEU A 148 24.83 22.40 0.53
C LEU A 148 24.00 22.15 -0.74
N ALA A 149 23.46 23.19 -1.36
CA ALA A 149 22.62 23.09 -2.54
C ALA A 149 23.33 22.38 -3.70
N LEU A 150 22.66 21.39 -4.32
CA LEU A 150 23.17 20.67 -5.49
C LEU A 150 23.55 21.63 -6.64
N SER A 151 22.71 22.63 -6.88
CA SER A 151 22.96 23.65 -7.90
C SER A 151 24.25 24.47 -7.73
N ARG A 152 24.87 24.41 -6.54
CA ARG A 152 26.18 25.01 -6.26
C ARG A 152 27.32 24.00 -6.32
N LYS A 153 27.05 22.74 -5.90
CA LYS A 153 28.05 21.66 -5.90
C LYS A 153 28.26 21.05 -7.28
N ARG A 154 27.16 20.87 -8.02
CA ARG A 154 27.10 20.17 -9.32
C ARG A 154 26.23 20.97 -10.28
N LYS A 155 26.65 22.19 -10.61
CA LYS A 155 25.88 23.13 -11.46
C LYS A 155 25.52 22.54 -12.81
N GLU A 156 26.36 21.70 -13.36
CA GLU A 156 26.16 21.01 -14.64
C GLU A 156 25.00 20.02 -14.68
N LEU A 157 24.54 19.58 -13.50
CA LEU A 157 23.37 18.72 -13.35
C LEU A 157 22.06 19.48 -13.15
N CYS A 158 22.12 20.83 -13.12
CA CYS A 158 21.00 21.62 -12.66
C CYS A 158 20.59 22.68 -13.68
N THR A 159 19.31 22.87 -13.84
CA THR A 159 18.71 23.89 -14.70
C THR A 159 17.76 24.76 -13.88
N ARG A 160 17.89 26.10 -13.99
CA ARG A 160 16.93 27.05 -13.41
C ARG A 160 15.89 27.40 -14.46
N TYR A 161 14.62 27.19 -14.11
CA TYR A 161 13.52 27.45 -15.00
C TYR A 161 12.29 27.96 -14.21
N ASN A 162 11.69 29.07 -14.65
CA ASN A 162 10.50 29.69 -14.03
C ASN A 162 10.61 29.88 -12.50
N GLY A 163 11.75 30.38 -12.01
CA GLY A 163 11.97 30.68 -10.59
C GLY A 163 12.21 29.47 -9.69
N ALA A 164 12.38 28.30 -10.28
CA ALA A 164 12.70 27.06 -9.58
C ALA A 164 13.90 26.35 -10.21
N TRP A 165 14.50 25.47 -9.46
CA TRP A 165 15.64 24.66 -9.87
C TRP A 165 15.23 23.19 -10.03
N TYR A 166 15.78 22.58 -11.04
CA TYR A 166 15.54 21.18 -11.41
C TYR A 166 16.85 20.49 -11.73
N MET A 167 16.93 19.19 -11.49
CA MET A 167 17.91 18.37 -12.16
C MET A 167 17.62 18.34 -13.67
N GLU A 168 18.65 18.26 -14.48
CA GLU A 168 18.53 18.33 -15.94
C GLU A 168 18.40 16.94 -16.57
N PRO A 169 17.19 16.52 -17.02
CA PRO A 169 16.99 15.18 -17.55
C PRO A 169 17.76 14.91 -18.85
N GLY A 170 18.08 15.98 -19.60
CA GLY A 170 18.86 15.88 -20.84
C GLY A 170 20.33 15.57 -20.64
N ASN A 171 20.86 15.68 -19.43
CA ASN A 171 22.24 15.35 -19.10
C ASN A 171 22.36 13.90 -18.58
N PRO A 172 23.08 13.00 -19.27
CA PRO A 172 23.26 11.61 -18.82
C PRO A 172 23.85 11.46 -17.41
N ALA A 173 24.71 12.40 -16.97
CA ALA A 173 25.26 12.39 -15.62
C ALA A 173 24.20 12.59 -14.51
N THR A 174 23.00 13.07 -14.86
CA THR A 174 21.85 13.13 -13.95
C THR A 174 21.35 11.73 -13.60
N ASP A 175 21.36 10.81 -14.56
CA ASP A 175 20.96 9.41 -14.33
C ASP A 175 21.92 8.75 -13.33
N GLU A 176 23.24 8.94 -13.52
CA GLU A 176 24.29 8.41 -12.63
C GLU A 176 24.10 8.94 -11.18
N TYR A 177 23.76 10.21 -11.06
CA TYR A 177 23.51 10.84 -9.75
C TYR A 177 22.29 10.23 -9.05
N ILE A 178 21.16 10.07 -9.75
CA ILE A 178 19.96 9.46 -9.19
C ILE A 178 20.19 7.98 -8.87
N VAL A 179 20.88 7.25 -9.74
CA VAL A 179 21.27 5.85 -9.51
C VAL A 179 22.14 5.73 -8.25
N ALA A 180 23.08 6.65 -8.03
CA ALA A 180 23.91 6.64 -6.82
C ALA A 180 23.08 6.81 -5.53
N LEU A 181 22.07 7.69 -5.52
CA LEU A 181 21.14 7.84 -4.40
C LEU A 181 20.30 6.57 -4.18
N VAL A 182 19.80 5.97 -5.25
CA VAL A 182 19.05 4.70 -5.17
C VAL A 182 19.93 3.58 -4.61
N LYS A 183 21.21 3.50 -5.03
CA LYS A 183 22.18 2.53 -4.49
C LYS A 183 22.40 2.71 -2.97
N GLU A 184 22.49 3.95 -2.47
CA GLU A 184 22.60 4.19 -1.03
C GLU A 184 21.40 3.59 -0.29
N ILE A 185 20.19 3.80 -0.80
CA ILE A 185 18.96 3.32 -0.16
C ILE A 185 18.87 1.79 -0.23
N VAL A 186 19.01 1.20 -1.42
CA VAL A 186 18.83 -0.25 -1.61
C VAL A 186 19.89 -1.06 -0.87
N ASN A 187 21.15 -0.59 -0.83
CA ASN A 187 22.21 -1.27 -0.09
C ASN A 187 22.13 -1.07 1.42
N GLY A 188 21.70 0.12 1.85
CA GLY A 188 21.72 0.50 3.28
C GLY A 188 20.48 0.08 4.05
N TYR A 189 19.37 -0.20 3.38
CA TYR A 189 18.08 -0.41 4.03
C TYR A 189 17.32 -1.62 3.46
N ASP A 190 16.47 -2.21 4.28
CA ASP A 190 15.55 -3.28 3.86
C ASP A 190 14.22 -2.68 3.39
N VAL A 191 14.28 -1.78 2.39
CA VAL A 191 13.09 -1.21 1.78
C VAL A 191 12.42 -2.22 0.84
N ASP A 192 11.09 -2.24 0.81
CA ASP A 192 10.31 -3.11 -0.08
C ASP A 192 10.20 -2.56 -1.51
N GLY A 193 10.45 -1.25 -1.67
CA GLY A 193 10.41 -0.62 -2.98
C GLY A 193 11.08 0.74 -3.06
N ILE A 194 11.37 1.14 -4.29
CA ILE A 194 11.76 2.50 -4.69
C ILE A 194 10.60 3.11 -5.46
N HIS A 195 10.13 4.28 -5.02
CA HIS A 195 9.02 4.99 -5.63
C HIS A 195 9.50 6.32 -6.23
N LEU A 196 9.48 6.44 -7.56
CA LEU A 196 9.97 7.61 -8.29
C LEU A 196 8.82 8.58 -8.54
N ASP A 197 8.92 9.77 -7.99
CA ASP A 197 8.01 10.88 -8.27
C ASP A 197 8.73 11.98 -9.03
N TYR A 198 7.98 12.75 -9.80
CA TYR A 198 8.53 13.81 -10.66
C TYR A 198 9.67 13.33 -11.59
N ILE A 199 9.68 12.04 -11.95
CA ILE A 199 10.56 11.50 -13.00
C ILE A 199 10.04 11.97 -14.37
N ARG A 200 10.23 13.25 -14.64
CA ARG A 200 9.65 13.95 -15.77
C ARG A 200 10.21 15.37 -15.92
N TYR A 201 10.02 15.98 -17.06
CA TYR A 201 10.30 17.38 -17.24
C TYR A 201 9.34 18.27 -16.41
N PRO A 202 9.74 19.55 -16.14
CA PRO A 202 8.86 20.49 -15.47
C PRO A 202 7.56 20.72 -16.23
N ASP A 203 6.54 21.15 -15.52
CA ASP A 203 5.30 21.61 -16.13
C ASP A 203 5.56 22.83 -17.05
N ARG A 204 4.89 22.89 -18.21
CA ARG A 204 5.03 23.98 -19.17
C ARG A 204 6.45 24.20 -19.67
N THR A 205 6.98 23.23 -20.41
CA THR A 205 8.37 23.25 -20.94
C THR A 205 8.62 24.25 -22.09
N LYS A 206 7.67 25.15 -22.41
CA LYS A 206 7.92 26.19 -23.42
C LYS A 206 9.05 27.11 -22.95
N GLY A 207 10.14 27.14 -23.74
CA GLY A 207 11.34 27.89 -23.39
C GLY A 207 12.24 27.24 -22.33
N TYR A 208 12.04 25.95 -22.05
CA TYR A 208 12.99 25.19 -21.22
C TYR A 208 14.37 25.15 -21.88
N PRO A 209 15.47 25.47 -21.17
CA PRO A 209 16.76 25.81 -21.79
C PRO A 209 17.66 24.58 -22.10
N ASP A 210 17.10 23.49 -22.60
CA ASP A 210 17.82 22.23 -22.95
C ASP A 210 18.31 22.16 -24.41
N GLY A 211 18.18 23.24 -25.18
CA GLY A 211 18.54 23.24 -26.61
C GLY A 211 20.01 22.89 -26.92
N GLN A 212 20.96 23.23 -26.05
CA GLN A 212 22.37 22.85 -26.21
C GLN A 212 22.55 21.35 -26.00
N LEU A 213 21.90 20.77 -24.99
CA LEU A 213 21.94 19.33 -24.72
C LEU A 213 21.25 18.56 -25.85
N HIS A 214 20.13 19.07 -26.38
CA HIS A 214 19.49 18.46 -27.54
C HIS A 214 20.41 18.45 -28.78
N ARG A 215 21.14 19.53 -29.08
CA ARG A 215 22.14 19.52 -30.18
C ARG A 215 23.23 18.49 -29.94
N ARG A 216 23.68 18.32 -28.70
CA ARG A 216 24.75 17.38 -28.33
C ARG A 216 24.32 15.94 -28.31
N TYR A 217 23.15 15.64 -27.77
CA TYR A 217 22.68 14.28 -27.45
C TYR A 217 21.41 13.86 -28.20
N GLY A 218 20.85 14.74 -29.02
CA GLY A 218 19.58 14.50 -29.72
C GLY A 218 19.61 13.37 -30.74
N GLY A 219 20.75 13.21 -31.44
CA GLY A 219 20.94 12.15 -32.43
C GLY A 219 19.88 12.18 -33.55
N GLY A 220 19.52 13.38 -34.05
CA GLY A 220 18.50 13.56 -35.09
C GLY A 220 17.04 13.43 -34.64
N ARG A 221 16.78 13.09 -33.38
CA ARG A 221 15.41 12.99 -32.84
C ARG A 221 14.78 14.38 -32.70
N SER A 222 13.44 14.45 -32.85
CA SER A 222 12.69 15.65 -32.47
C SER A 222 12.89 15.95 -30.99
N LEU A 223 12.74 17.23 -30.59
CA LEU A 223 12.90 17.65 -29.19
C LEU A 223 11.99 16.85 -28.23
N ALA A 224 10.73 16.62 -28.61
CA ALA A 224 9.78 15.86 -27.79
C ALA A 224 10.20 14.38 -27.64
N SER A 225 10.59 13.73 -28.74
CA SER A 225 11.06 12.33 -28.70
C SER A 225 12.36 12.20 -27.90
N TRP A 226 13.28 13.16 -28.02
CA TRP A 226 14.51 13.17 -27.23
C TRP A 226 14.23 13.37 -25.74
N ARG A 227 13.34 14.28 -25.37
CA ARG A 227 12.94 14.47 -23.97
C ARG A 227 12.33 13.21 -23.37
N ARG A 228 11.42 12.54 -24.08
CA ARG A 228 10.88 11.23 -23.63
C ARG A 228 11.98 10.18 -23.48
N SER A 229 12.91 10.11 -24.44
CA SER A 229 14.00 9.16 -24.33
C SER A 229 14.95 9.43 -23.15
N ASN A 230 15.13 10.67 -22.71
CA ASN A 230 15.92 11.02 -21.53
C ASN A 230 15.25 10.49 -20.26
N VAL A 231 13.95 10.71 -20.10
CA VAL A 231 13.20 10.23 -18.94
C VAL A 231 13.17 8.70 -18.91
N THR A 232 12.95 8.04 -20.06
CA THR A 232 13.00 6.57 -20.19
C THR A 232 14.38 6.01 -19.86
N ARG A 233 15.46 6.69 -20.30
CA ARG A 233 16.84 6.29 -19.98
C ARG A 233 17.08 6.26 -18.47
N MET A 234 16.62 7.28 -17.75
CA MET A 234 16.72 7.35 -16.30
C MET A 234 15.88 6.25 -15.62
N ALA A 235 14.64 6.05 -16.05
CA ALA A 235 13.79 4.99 -15.51
C ALA A 235 14.45 3.62 -15.66
N ARG A 236 15.01 3.33 -16.83
CA ARG A 236 15.77 2.10 -17.12
C ARG A 236 17.01 1.97 -16.24
N ALA A 237 17.80 3.03 -16.10
CA ALA A 237 19.02 3.00 -15.29
C ALA A 237 18.72 2.71 -13.81
N VAL A 238 17.66 3.32 -13.23
CA VAL A 238 17.22 3.03 -11.88
C VAL A 238 16.71 1.60 -11.76
N TYR A 239 15.85 1.16 -12.67
CA TYR A 239 15.30 -0.20 -12.67
C TYR A 239 16.43 -1.26 -12.71
N SER A 240 17.34 -1.16 -13.69
CA SER A 240 18.47 -2.09 -13.79
C SER A 240 19.31 -2.12 -12.52
N CYS A 241 19.63 -0.94 -11.97
CA CYS A 241 20.40 -0.85 -10.73
C CYS A 241 19.72 -1.56 -9.55
N VAL A 242 18.42 -1.36 -9.37
CA VAL A 242 17.67 -2.00 -8.26
C VAL A 242 17.64 -3.51 -8.47
N LYS A 243 17.33 -3.98 -9.68
CA LYS A 243 17.21 -5.41 -9.98
C LYS A 243 18.55 -6.17 -9.93
N GLU A 244 19.66 -5.49 -10.21
CA GLU A 244 21.00 -6.05 -10.03
C GLU A 244 21.39 -6.20 -8.56
N LEU A 245 20.92 -5.30 -7.68
CA LEU A 245 21.27 -5.31 -6.25
C LEU A 245 20.33 -6.21 -5.44
N LYS A 246 19.02 -5.99 -5.59
CA LYS A 246 17.96 -6.70 -4.87
C LYS A 246 16.76 -6.89 -5.82
N PRO A 247 16.70 -7.97 -6.60
CA PRO A 247 15.67 -8.15 -7.63
C PRO A 247 14.24 -8.18 -7.09
N TRP A 248 14.06 -8.49 -5.80
CA TRP A 248 12.76 -8.48 -5.11
C TRP A 248 12.27 -7.08 -4.73
N VAL A 249 13.16 -6.06 -4.67
CA VAL A 249 12.75 -4.68 -4.38
C VAL A 249 11.97 -4.12 -5.56
N ARG A 250 10.75 -3.64 -5.30
CA ARG A 250 9.84 -3.11 -6.30
C ARG A 250 10.29 -1.74 -6.79
N VAL A 251 10.22 -1.50 -8.09
CA VAL A 251 10.44 -0.16 -8.68
C VAL A 251 9.12 0.37 -9.20
N SER A 252 8.74 1.53 -8.71
CA SER A 252 7.46 2.16 -9.03
C SER A 252 7.61 3.64 -9.36
N CYS A 253 6.61 4.21 -10.03
CA CYS A 253 6.55 5.66 -10.20
C CYS A 253 5.13 6.22 -10.12
N ALA A 254 5.02 7.54 -9.88
CA ALA A 254 3.78 8.31 -9.89
C ALA A 254 3.72 9.21 -11.13
N PRO A 255 3.19 8.73 -12.28
CA PRO A 255 2.96 9.59 -13.44
C PRO A 255 1.73 10.47 -13.25
N LEU A 256 1.58 11.49 -14.13
CA LEU A 256 0.30 12.19 -14.26
C LEU A 256 -0.82 11.19 -14.53
N GLY A 257 -2.01 11.49 -14.02
CA GLY A 257 -3.15 10.58 -14.05
C GLY A 257 -3.57 10.13 -15.45
N LYS A 258 -3.43 11.00 -16.47
CA LYS A 258 -3.63 10.65 -17.87
C LYS A 258 -2.28 10.31 -18.50
N HIS A 259 -2.19 9.17 -19.18
CA HIS A 259 -1.01 8.88 -19.98
C HIS A 259 -1.00 9.75 -21.25
N ASP A 260 -2.07 9.66 -22.03
CA ASP A 260 -2.31 10.48 -23.22
C ASP A 260 -3.78 10.91 -23.25
N ASP A 261 -4.18 11.75 -24.21
CA ASP A 261 -5.59 12.09 -24.41
C ASP A 261 -6.30 10.98 -25.18
N LEU A 262 -7.50 10.60 -24.70
CA LEU A 262 -8.29 9.54 -25.30
C LEU A 262 -9.30 10.12 -26.30
N SER A 263 -9.28 9.67 -27.54
CA SER A 263 -10.15 10.20 -28.62
C SER A 263 -11.65 10.07 -28.33
N ARG A 264 -12.05 9.10 -27.49
CA ARG A 264 -13.46 8.85 -27.15
C ARG A 264 -14.01 9.73 -26.04
N TYR A 265 -13.13 10.43 -25.29
CA TYR A 265 -13.52 11.15 -24.09
C TYR A 265 -12.92 12.55 -24.07
N SER A 266 -13.77 13.57 -23.95
CA SER A 266 -13.30 14.91 -23.65
C SER A 266 -12.74 14.93 -22.23
N SER A 267 -11.50 15.31 -22.08
CA SER A 267 -10.80 15.42 -20.79
C SER A 267 -10.05 16.74 -20.69
N LEU A 268 -9.84 17.22 -19.46
CA LEU A 268 -9.12 18.47 -19.17
C LEU A 268 -7.75 18.18 -18.56
N GLY A 269 -6.86 19.16 -18.66
CA GLY A 269 -5.53 19.11 -18.05
C GLY A 269 -4.50 18.36 -18.89
N TRP A 270 -3.32 18.23 -18.32
CA TRP A 270 -2.16 17.67 -19.00
C TRP A 270 -2.15 16.16 -18.98
N ASN A 271 -1.57 15.59 -20.04
CA ASN A 271 -1.20 14.19 -20.09
C ASN A 271 0.30 14.00 -19.75
N ALA A 272 0.69 12.77 -19.43
CA ALA A 272 2.07 12.44 -19.05
C ALA A 272 3.00 12.43 -20.28
N HIS A 273 2.53 11.89 -21.38
CA HIS A 273 3.31 11.63 -22.59
C HIS A 273 3.77 12.93 -23.25
N ASP A 274 2.88 13.88 -23.50
CA ASP A 274 3.19 15.08 -24.28
C ASP A 274 3.53 16.29 -23.43
N ALA A 275 2.86 16.49 -22.30
CA ALA A 275 3.06 17.70 -21.53
C ALA A 275 4.34 17.68 -20.68
N VAL A 276 4.76 16.49 -20.21
CA VAL A 276 5.91 16.32 -19.31
C VAL A 276 6.88 15.22 -19.77
N PHE A 277 6.67 14.66 -20.96
CA PHE A 277 7.53 13.67 -21.60
C PHE A 277 7.77 12.39 -20.81
N GLN A 278 6.72 11.94 -20.10
CA GLN A 278 6.72 10.77 -19.23
C GLN A 278 5.95 9.63 -19.90
N ASP A 279 6.66 8.75 -20.61
CA ASP A 279 6.08 7.63 -21.37
C ASP A 279 5.99 6.36 -20.50
N ALA A 280 5.18 6.44 -19.44
CA ALA A 280 5.13 5.37 -18.44
C ALA A 280 4.44 4.09 -18.94
N GLN A 281 3.57 4.15 -19.95
CA GLN A 281 3.05 2.93 -20.59
C GLN A 281 4.13 2.20 -21.40
N ALA A 282 5.06 2.93 -22.04
CA ALA A 282 6.22 2.30 -22.66
C ALA A 282 7.11 1.60 -21.63
N TRP A 283 7.28 2.17 -20.42
CA TRP A 283 8.09 1.53 -19.38
C TRP A 283 7.46 0.22 -18.88
N LEU A 284 6.14 0.14 -18.79
CA LEU A 284 5.42 -1.11 -18.49
C LEU A 284 5.65 -2.14 -19.60
N ARG A 285 5.46 -1.75 -20.88
CA ARG A 285 5.66 -2.62 -22.05
C ARG A 285 7.10 -3.15 -22.15
N GLU A 286 8.08 -2.32 -21.82
CA GLU A 286 9.49 -2.69 -21.82
C GLU A 286 9.93 -3.46 -20.55
N GLY A 287 9.04 -3.59 -19.57
CA GLY A 287 9.31 -4.30 -18.31
C GLY A 287 10.31 -3.59 -17.39
N ILE A 288 10.50 -2.28 -17.54
CA ILE A 288 11.41 -1.46 -16.71
C ILE A 288 10.69 -0.68 -15.60
N MET A 289 9.50 -1.14 -15.23
CA MET A 289 8.73 -0.62 -14.09
C MET A 289 7.83 -1.75 -13.56
N ASP A 290 7.81 -1.96 -12.25
CA ASP A 290 6.97 -3.01 -11.64
C ASP A 290 5.57 -2.50 -11.34
N ILE A 291 5.45 -1.24 -10.90
CA ILE A 291 4.19 -0.65 -10.45
C ILE A 291 4.06 0.79 -10.95
N ILE A 292 2.88 1.13 -11.43
CA ILE A 292 2.50 2.52 -11.74
C ILE A 292 1.41 2.98 -10.78
N PHE A 293 1.63 4.15 -10.15
CA PHE A 293 0.68 4.86 -9.29
C PHE A 293 0.21 6.13 -10.00
N PRO A 294 -0.69 6.08 -10.99
CA PRO A 294 -1.10 7.27 -11.73
C PRO A 294 -1.86 8.23 -10.81
N MET A 295 -1.48 9.51 -10.80
CA MET A 295 -2.05 10.54 -9.92
C MET A 295 -3.42 10.99 -10.42
N LEU A 296 -4.44 10.16 -10.24
CA LEU A 296 -5.82 10.36 -10.69
C LEU A 296 -6.67 11.14 -9.68
N TYR A 297 -6.21 12.33 -9.26
CA TYR A 297 -6.89 13.18 -8.27
C TYR A 297 -8.04 14.01 -8.87
N PHE A 298 -8.81 13.40 -9.76
CA PHE A 298 -9.89 13.98 -10.53
C PHE A 298 -11.18 13.15 -10.40
N LYS A 299 -12.26 13.55 -11.06
CA LYS A 299 -13.54 12.83 -11.17
C LYS A 299 -14.07 12.85 -12.60
N GLY A 300 -15.10 12.05 -12.86
CA GLY A 300 -15.75 12.00 -14.17
C GLY A 300 -14.80 11.54 -15.27
N ASN A 301 -14.86 12.19 -16.44
CA ASN A 301 -14.05 11.86 -17.62
C ASN A 301 -12.54 12.04 -17.43
N ASN A 302 -12.10 12.68 -16.36
CA ASN A 302 -10.68 12.80 -16.03
C ASN A 302 -10.19 11.66 -15.09
N PHE A 303 -11.07 10.75 -14.68
CA PHE A 303 -10.75 9.61 -13.82
C PHE A 303 -11.10 8.28 -14.49
N TYR A 304 -12.39 8.00 -14.68
CA TYR A 304 -12.89 6.67 -15.02
C TYR A 304 -12.34 6.06 -16.31
N PRO A 305 -12.25 6.80 -17.44
CA PRO A 305 -11.65 6.26 -18.66
C PRO A 305 -10.16 5.92 -18.49
N PHE A 306 -9.44 6.75 -17.69
CA PHE A 306 -8.00 6.58 -17.53
C PHE A 306 -7.60 5.44 -16.60
N VAL A 307 -8.44 5.07 -15.63
CA VAL A 307 -8.24 3.83 -14.85
C VAL A 307 -8.21 2.62 -15.79
N ARG A 308 -9.15 2.56 -16.74
CA ARG A 308 -9.21 1.48 -17.74
C ARG A 308 -8.04 1.53 -18.71
N ASP A 309 -7.70 2.71 -19.23
CA ASP A 309 -6.56 2.92 -20.13
C ASP A 309 -5.25 2.44 -19.50
N TRP A 310 -5.00 2.78 -18.22
CA TRP A 310 -3.81 2.29 -17.51
C TRP A 310 -3.83 0.77 -17.37
N GLN A 311 -4.96 0.17 -17.03
CA GLN A 311 -5.06 -1.28 -16.84
C GLN A 311 -4.93 -2.04 -18.17
N GLU A 312 -5.55 -1.56 -19.24
CA GLU A 312 -5.44 -2.14 -20.59
C GLU A 312 -4.00 -2.11 -21.11
N ASN A 313 -3.20 -1.12 -20.69
CA ASN A 313 -1.79 -0.95 -21.05
C ASN A 313 -0.84 -1.32 -19.90
N SER A 314 -1.23 -2.24 -19.01
CA SER A 314 -0.41 -2.70 -17.87
C SER A 314 0.70 -3.67 -18.26
N TYR A 315 0.54 -4.41 -19.36
CA TYR A 315 1.47 -5.45 -19.83
C TYR A 315 1.88 -6.44 -18.73
N GLY A 316 0.92 -6.82 -17.86
CA GLY A 316 1.13 -7.73 -16.74
C GLY A 316 1.84 -7.10 -15.54
N ARG A 317 2.05 -5.79 -15.51
CA ARG A 317 2.60 -5.05 -14.37
C ARG A 317 1.46 -4.45 -13.53
N HIS A 318 1.80 -4.01 -12.31
CA HIS A 318 0.78 -3.54 -11.38
C HIS A 318 0.36 -2.09 -11.66
N ILE A 319 -0.95 -1.87 -11.70
CA ILE A 319 -1.57 -0.54 -11.77
C ILE A 319 -2.29 -0.27 -10.46
N VAL A 320 -1.97 0.85 -9.81
CA VAL A 320 -2.49 1.26 -8.50
C VAL A 320 -2.95 2.73 -8.58
N PRO A 321 -4.19 3.01 -8.98
CA PRO A 321 -4.70 4.37 -9.11
C PRO A 321 -4.55 5.20 -7.82
N GLY A 322 -4.00 6.39 -7.96
CA GLY A 322 -3.92 7.38 -6.90
C GLY A 322 -5.25 8.10 -6.69
N ILE A 323 -5.77 8.08 -5.48
CA ILE A 323 -7.04 8.68 -5.08
C ILE A 323 -6.79 9.92 -4.23
N GLY A 324 -7.40 11.04 -4.62
CA GLY A 324 -7.27 12.30 -3.91
C GLY A 324 -8.21 12.41 -2.71
N VAL A 325 -7.94 11.69 -1.61
CA VAL A 325 -8.79 11.70 -0.40
C VAL A 325 -8.93 13.10 0.23
N TYR A 326 -7.94 13.97 0.03
CA TYR A 326 -7.99 15.38 0.47
C TYR A 326 -9.16 16.16 -0.16
N ARG A 327 -9.66 15.71 -1.31
CA ARG A 327 -10.79 16.33 -2.04
C ARG A 327 -12.12 16.24 -1.27
N LEU A 328 -12.20 15.40 -0.25
CA LEU A 328 -13.35 15.36 0.66
C LEU A 328 -13.49 16.65 1.49
N GLN A 329 -12.38 17.35 1.73
CA GLN A 329 -12.40 18.60 2.49
C GLN A 329 -12.97 19.77 1.65
N PRO A 330 -13.80 20.66 2.24
CA PRO A 330 -14.45 21.75 1.52
C PRO A 330 -13.48 22.65 0.75
N GLN A 331 -12.33 23.01 1.33
CA GLN A 331 -11.32 23.87 0.70
C GLN A 331 -10.62 23.22 -0.51
N TYR A 332 -10.76 21.92 -0.70
CA TYR A 332 -10.19 21.19 -1.83
C TYR A 332 -11.23 20.61 -2.79
N GLY A 333 -12.48 21.09 -2.67
CA GLY A 333 -13.57 20.75 -3.60
C GLY A 333 -14.77 20.07 -2.99
N GLY A 334 -14.71 19.63 -1.71
CA GLY A 334 -15.86 19.11 -0.97
C GLY A 334 -16.53 17.91 -1.64
N TRP A 335 -15.74 16.93 -2.15
CA TRP A 335 -16.33 15.81 -2.85
C TRP A 335 -17.19 14.96 -1.91
N PRO A 336 -18.32 14.41 -2.41
CA PRO A 336 -19.10 13.46 -1.63
C PRO A 336 -18.32 12.16 -1.44
N LYS A 337 -18.48 11.50 -0.29
CA LYS A 337 -17.86 10.18 -0.01
C LYS A 337 -18.16 9.14 -1.09
N LEU A 338 -19.36 9.20 -1.66
CA LEU A 338 -19.79 8.31 -2.76
C LEU A 338 -18.85 8.38 -3.98
N GLU A 339 -18.21 9.54 -4.23
CA GLU A 339 -17.23 9.64 -5.32
C GLU A 339 -16.01 8.76 -5.05
N ILE A 340 -15.48 8.78 -3.81
CA ILE A 340 -14.36 7.92 -3.42
C ILE A 340 -14.77 6.44 -3.46
N GLU A 341 -15.96 6.08 -2.95
CA GLU A 341 -16.49 4.71 -3.04
C GLU A 341 -16.56 4.22 -4.49
N ARG A 342 -17.08 5.08 -5.39
CA ARG A 342 -17.18 4.77 -6.81
C ARG A 342 -15.81 4.61 -7.47
N GLN A 343 -14.83 5.46 -7.14
CA GLN A 343 -13.47 5.38 -7.66
C GLN A 343 -12.80 4.06 -7.26
N LEU A 344 -12.96 3.62 -6.01
CA LEU A 344 -12.45 2.32 -5.57
C LEU A 344 -13.16 1.15 -6.24
N SER A 345 -14.49 1.18 -6.32
CA SER A 345 -15.25 0.12 -7.00
C SER A 345 -14.85 0.02 -8.47
N THR A 346 -14.74 1.15 -9.18
CA THR A 346 -14.30 1.17 -10.58
C THR A 346 -12.87 0.65 -10.75
N SER A 347 -11.97 0.97 -9.83
CA SER A 347 -10.60 0.44 -9.85
C SER A 347 -10.59 -1.09 -9.73
N ARG A 348 -11.37 -1.65 -8.80
CA ARG A 348 -11.54 -3.11 -8.66
C ARG A 348 -12.20 -3.75 -9.89
N GLU A 349 -13.28 -3.14 -10.41
CA GLU A 349 -13.97 -3.61 -11.61
C GLU A 349 -13.08 -3.58 -12.86
N ALA A 350 -12.19 -2.62 -12.97
CA ALA A 350 -11.20 -2.53 -14.03
C ALA A 350 -10.07 -3.57 -13.90
N GLY A 351 -10.00 -4.30 -12.78
CA GLY A 351 -8.96 -5.29 -12.52
C GLY A 351 -7.62 -4.68 -12.11
N THR A 352 -7.60 -3.43 -11.59
CA THR A 352 -6.36 -2.83 -11.07
C THR A 352 -5.93 -3.52 -9.77
N HIS A 353 -4.67 -3.38 -9.43
CA HIS A 353 -4.06 -4.11 -8.31
C HIS A 353 -4.26 -3.44 -6.94
N GLY A 354 -5.15 -2.47 -6.85
CA GLY A 354 -5.46 -1.74 -5.62
C GLY A 354 -5.54 -0.23 -5.84
N THR A 355 -5.40 0.54 -4.75
CA THR A 355 -5.42 2.01 -4.80
C THR A 355 -4.43 2.61 -3.81
N ALA A 356 -4.02 3.86 -4.05
CA ALA A 356 -3.14 4.62 -3.17
C ALA A 356 -3.79 5.95 -2.77
N MET A 357 -3.85 6.24 -1.47
CA MET A 357 -4.49 7.45 -0.95
C MET A 357 -3.53 8.63 -0.84
N PHE A 358 -3.84 9.74 -1.46
CA PHE A 358 -3.09 10.98 -1.28
C PHE A 358 -3.86 11.91 -0.35
N ARG A 359 -3.38 12.11 0.88
CA ARG A 359 -2.19 11.63 1.59
C ARG A 359 -2.54 11.22 3.03
N THR A 360 -1.55 10.71 3.77
CA THR A 360 -1.72 10.16 5.13
C THR A 360 -2.48 11.08 6.08
N ALA A 361 -2.10 12.36 6.22
CA ALA A 361 -2.77 13.27 7.17
C ALA A 361 -4.26 13.48 6.87
N HIS A 362 -4.69 13.39 5.60
CA HIS A 362 -6.10 13.52 5.26
C HIS A 362 -6.88 12.23 5.54
N LEU A 363 -6.22 11.07 5.45
CA LEU A 363 -6.83 9.79 5.77
C LEU A 363 -6.97 9.63 7.29
N VAL A 364 -5.87 9.72 8.05
CA VAL A 364 -5.87 9.50 9.51
C VAL A 364 -6.49 10.67 10.29
N GLY A 365 -6.48 11.88 9.73
CA GLY A 365 -7.13 13.06 10.28
C GLY A 365 -8.63 13.14 10.00
N ASP A 366 -9.22 12.07 9.51
CA ASP A 366 -10.66 11.92 9.20
C ASP A 366 -11.22 13.02 8.29
N ALA A 367 -10.47 13.39 7.26
CA ALA A 367 -10.91 14.39 6.29
C ALA A 367 -12.28 14.03 5.68
N GLY A 368 -13.33 14.79 6.03
CA GLY A 368 -14.69 14.56 5.54
C GLY A 368 -15.26 13.17 5.90
N GLY A 369 -14.80 12.55 6.98
CA GLY A 369 -15.22 11.22 7.44
C GLY A 369 -14.55 10.08 6.65
N SER A 370 -13.29 10.27 6.25
CA SER A 370 -12.48 9.30 5.50
C SER A 370 -12.19 8.03 6.29
N LEU A 371 -12.05 8.10 7.63
CA LEU A 371 -11.80 6.92 8.46
C LEU A 371 -12.93 5.89 8.38
N ALA A 372 -14.16 6.33 8.62
CA ALA A 372 -15.33 5.45 8.56
C ALA A 372 -15.53 4.89 7.14
N LEU A 373 -15.31 5.72 6.13
CA LEU A 373 -15.37 5.31 4.72
C LEU A 373 -14.33 4.22 4.42
N TYR A 374 -13.07 4.44 4.80
CA TYR A 374 -11.98 3.52 4.51
C TYR A 374 -12.15 2.19 5.25
N SER A 375 -12.55 2.23 6.53
CA SER A 375 -12.85 1.02 7.31
C SER A 375 -13.99 0.20 6.70
N LYS A 376 -15.01 0.86 6.13
CA LYS A 376 -16.10 0.19 5.40
C LYS A 376 -15.62 -0.49 4.12
N LEU A 377 -14.69 0.14 3.39
CA LEU A 377 -14.19 -0.33 2.10
C LEU A 377 -13.12 -1.43 2.23
N TYR A 378 -12.40 -1.45 3.35
CA TYR A 378 -11.33 -2.39 3.65
C TYR A 378 -11.50 -3.08 5.01
N PRO A 379 -12.60 -3.82 5.23
CA PRO A 379 -12.94 -4.41 6.53
C PRO A 379 -12.10 -5.64 6.90
N ALA A 380 -11.29 -6.16 5.99
CA ALA A 380 -10.38 -7.28 6.21
C ALA A 380 -8.98 -6.94 5.67
N PRO A 381 -7.89 -7.51 6.19
CA PRO A 381 -6.56 -7.32 5.62
C PRO A 381 -6.48 -7.84 4.18
N ALA A 382 -5.50 -7.35 3.42
CA ALA A 382 -5.15 -7.91 2.12
C ALA A 382 -3.63 -8.01 2.00
N LEU A 383 -3.16 -9.00 1.26
CA LEU A 383 -1.76 -9.15 0.91
C LEU A 383 -1.39 -8.18 -0.20
N VAL A 384 -0.13 -7.79 -0.22
CA VAL A 384 0.42 -7.04 -1.37
C VAL A 384 0.50 -7.98 -2.57
N PRO A 385 0.06 -7.58 -3.77
CA PRO A 385 0.14 -8.40 -4.98
C PRO A 385 1.55 -8.90 -5.26
N PRO A 386 1.73 -10.18 -5.60
CA PRO A 386 3.04 -10.76 -5.90
C PRO A 386 3.60 -10.26 -7.22
N MET A 387 4.93 -10.27 -7.38
CA MET A 387 5.59 -10.09 -8.68
C MET A 387 5.77 -11.46 -9.35
N ASP A 388 4.68 -12.06 -9.80
CA ASP A 388 4.62 -13.40 -10.39
C ASP A 388 5.36 -13.53 -11.73
N TRP A 389 5.62 -12.40 -12.41
CA TRP A 389 6.50 -12.37 -13.59
C TRP A 389 8.00 -12.52 -13.26
N ALA A 390 8.39 -12.40 -11.98
CA ALA A 390 9.80 -12.31 -11.58
C ALA A 390 10.36 -13.61 -10.98
N SER A 391 9.49 -14.46 -10.43
CA SER A 391 9.90 -15.73 -9.80
C SER A 391 8.75 -16.74 -9.79
N PRO A 392 9.03 -18.05 -9.93
CA PRO A 392 8.03 -19.10 -9.71
C PRO A 392 7.62 -19.18 -8.23
N ALA A 393 6.54 -19.90 -7.98
CA ALA A 393 6.10 -20.20 -6.62
C ALA A 393 7.11 -21.12 -5.91
N PRO A 394 7.38 -20.89 -4.61
CA PRO A 394 8.19 -21.82 -3.82
C PRO A 394 7.42 -23.13 -3.56
N ASP A 395 8.12 -24.13 -3.04
CA ASP A 395 7.51 -25.38 -2.60
C ASP A 395 6.58 -25.17 -1.40
N ALA A 396 5.54 -25.99 -1.29
CA ALA A 396 4.64 -25.98 -0.13
C ALA A 396 5.40 -26.31 1.16
N PRO A 397 5.01 -25.74 2.32
CA PRO A 397 5.62 -26.08 3.60
C PRO A 397 5.47 -27.56 3.94
N ASP A 398 6.57 -28.19 4.38
CA ASP A 398 6.64 -29.58 4.75
C ASP A 398 6.35 -29.78 6.25
N GLY A 399 5.91 -30.98 6.66
CA GLY A 399 5.70 -31.35 8.05
C GLY A 399 4.69 -30.47 8.76
N PHE A 400 3.64 -30.01 8.03
CA PHE A 400 2.58 -29.18 8.62
C PHE A 400 1.75 -30.00 9.61
N GLU A 401 1.68 -29.54 10.85
CA GLU A 401 0.94 -30.15 11.94
C GLU A 401 0.03 -29.11 12.61
N ALA A 402 -1.11 -29.56 13.10
CA ALA A 402 -2.08 -28.74 13.81
C ALA A 402 -2.63 -29.50 15.02
N VAL A 403 -2.55 -28.90 16.20
CA VAL A 403 -2.99 -29.52 17.46
C VAL A 403 -3.94 -28.58 18.18
N ARG A 404 -5.13 -29.11 18.57
CA ARG A 404 -6.04 -28.40 19.46
C ARG A 404 -5.48 -28.35 20.87
N THR A 405 -5.60 -27.19 21.50
CA THR A 405 -5.20 -26.93 22.88
C THR A 405 -6.34 -26.23 23.64
N SER A 406 -6.23 -26.11 24.95
CA SER A 406 -7.18 -25.31 25.76
C SER A 406 -7.20 -23.84 25.38
N GLY A 407 -6.14 -23.34 24.73
CA GLY A 407 -6.02 -21.95 24.26
C GLY A 407 -6.55 -21.72 22.85
N GLY A 408 -6.65 -22.76 22.02
CA GLY A 408 -7.00 -22.64 20.60
C GLY A 408 -6.38 -23.75 19.77
N VAL A 409 -5.71 -23.40 18.68
CA VAL A 409 -5.00 -24.34 17.79
C VAL A 409 -3.56 -23.90 17.62
N GLU A 410 -2.63 -24.78 17.95
CA GLU A 410 -1.20 -24.61 17.68
C GLU A 410 -0.86 -25.23 16.34
N LEU A 411 -0.20 -24.45 15.49
CA LEU A 411 0.24 -24.84 14.16
C LEU A 411 1.77 -24.82 14.10
N CYS A 412 2.37 -25.83 13.47
CA CYS A 412 3.81 -25.85 13.21
C CYS A 412 4.11 -26.51 11.85
N TRP A 413 5.25 -26.16 11.27
CA TRP A 413 5.74 -26.68 10.00
C TRP A 413 7.26 -26.62 9.94
N LYS A 414 7.88 -27.23 8.93
CA LYS A 414 9.33 -27.16 8.72
C LYS A 414 9.70 -25.90 7.93
N THR A 415 10.91 -25.40 8.19
CA THR A 415 11.48 -24.29 7.41
C THR A 415 11.65 -24.69 5.95
N SER A 416 11.12 -23.88 5.03
CA SER A 416 11.35 -24.00 3.59
C SER A 416 12.68 -23.34 3.22
N ALA A 417 13.41 -23.96 2.28
CA ALA A 417 14.66 -23.39 1.77
C ALA A 417 14.37 -22.19 0.86
N ALA A 418 15.12 -21.12 1.03
CA ALA A 418 15.18 -20.03 0.06
C ALA A 418 16.23 -20.35 -1.02
N GLU A 419 16.09 -19.72 -2.19
CA GLU A 419 17.14 -19.75 -3.21
C GLU A 419 18.40 -19.01 -2.71
N ASP A 420 19.58 -19.42 -3.19
CA ASP A 420 20.86 -18.81 -2.79
C ASP A 420 20.87 -17.30 -3.08
N GLY A 421 21.23 -16.52 -2.09
CA GLY A 421 21.30 -15.07 -2.18
C GLY A 421 19.96 -14.35 -2.05
N MET A 422 18.85 -15.09 -1.85
CA MET A 422 17.52 -14.51 -1.65
C MET A 422 17.17 -14.41 -0.16
N PRO A 423 16.27 -13.48 0.24
CA PRO A 423 15.70 -13.45 1.58
C PRO A 423 15.02 -14.77 1.96
N SER A 424 14.98 -15.03 3.26
CA SER A 424 14.29 -16.20 3.81
C SER A 424 12.83 -16.27 3.38
N ILE A 425 12.34 -17.49 3.21
CA ILE A 425 10.91 -17.77 2.99
C ILE A 425 10.11 -17.28 4.21
N ARG A 426 8.99 -16.64 3.95
CA ARG A 426 7.99 -16.24 4.94
C ARG A 426 6.74 -17.10 4.79
N TYR A 427 5.81 -17.00 5.73
CA TYR A 427 4.61 -17.84 5.72
C TYR A 427 3.34 -17.04 5.90
N ASN A 428 2.29 -17.47 5.18
CA ASN A 428 0.92 -17.00 5.43
C ASN A 428 0.11 -18.15 6.02
N VAL A 429 -0.71 -17.83 7.02
CA VAL A 429 -1.56 -18.80 7.73
C VAL A 429 -3.01 -18.48 7.50
N TYR A 430 -3.78 -19.49 7.19
CA TYR A 430 -5.22 -19.39 6.91
C TYR A 430 -6.00 -20.32 7.81
N GLY A 431 -7.24 -19.94 8.14
CA GLY A 431 -8.15 -20.79 8.91
C GLY A 431 -9.60 -20.49 8.62
N ALA A 432 -10.41 -21.55 8.65
CA ALA A 432 -11.85 -21.46 8.50
C ALA A 432 -12.56 -22.38 9.52
N LEU A 433 -13.73 -21.97 9.97
CA LEU A 433 -14.55 -22.74 10.94
C LEU A 433 -15.51 -23.69 10.22
N ASN A 434 -14.96 -24.48 9.32
CA ASN A 434 -15.60 -25.56 8.56
C ASN A 434 -14.50 -26.52 8.09
N ASP A 435 -14.85 -27.53 7.33
CA ASP A 435 -13.94 -28.56 6.82
C ASP A 435 -13.13 -28.15 5.56
N THR A 436 -13.31 -26.92 5.08
CA THR A 436 -12.60 -26.40 3.91
C THR A 436 -12.10 -24.97 4.16
N VAL A 437 -10.84 -24.69 3.86
CA VAL A 437 -10.27 -23.34 3.90
C VAL A 437 -10.00 -22.82 2.50
N ASP A 438 -10.69 -21.76 2.12
CA ASP A 438 -10.42 -21.05 0.88
C ASP A 438 -9.27 -20.05 1.10
N VAL A 439 -8.07 -20.41 0.62
CA VAL A 439 -6.87 -19.54 0.72
C VAL A 439 -6.93 -18.35 -0.26
N ALA A 440 -7.87 -18.32 -1.20
CA ALA A 440 -8.09 -17.16 -2.06
C ALA A 440 -8.90 -16.06 -1.39
N SER A 441 -9.56 -16.36 -0.27
CA SER A 441 -10.35 -15.39 0.49
C SER A 441 -9.52 -14.71 1.56
N ALA A 442 -9.41 -13.37 1.51
CA ALA A 442 -8.78 -12.56 2.55
C ALA A 442 -9.41 -12.73 3.95
N ARG A 443 -10.65 -13.22 4.02
CA ARG A 443 -11.37 -13.47 5.29
C ARG A 443 -10.77 -14.63 6.08
N ASN A 444 -10.13 -15.57 5.40
CA ASN A 444 -9.51 -16.73 6.01
C ASN A 444 -8.04 -16.49 6.40
N LEU A 445 -7.46 -15.35 6.03
CA LEU A 445 -6.10 -14.98 6.39
C LEU A 445 -6.01 -14.66 7.89
N LEU A 446 -5.29 -15.48 8.64
CA LEU A 446 -5.07 -15.33 10.08
C LEU A 446 -3.79 -14.53 10.36
N ALA A 447 -2.73 -14.81 9.62
CA ALA A 447 -1.46 -14.12 9.71
C ALA A 447 -0.75 -14.10 8.35
N SER A 448 0.09 -13.11 8.13
CA SER A 448 0.86 -12.96 6.89
C SER A 448 2.31 -12.60 7.17
N SER A 449 3.18 -13.01 6.25
CA SER A 449 4.62 -12.68 6.27
C SER A 449 5.32 -13.07 7.58
N LEU A 450 4.96 -14.21 8.17
CA LEU A 450 5.60 -14.73 9.38
C LEU A 450 7.01 -15.22 9.06
N ASP A 451 7.97 -14.86 9.89
CA ASP A 451 9.32 -15.42 9.88
C ASP A 451 9.43 -16.70 10.72
N SER A 452 8.42 -16.98 11.58
CA SER A 452 8.38 -18.17 12.41
C SER A 452 7.77 -19.36 11.66
N VAL A 453 8.12 -20.55 12.07
CA VAL A 453 7.56 -21.82 11.59
C VAL A 453 6.46 -22.35 12.50
N SER A 454 5.83 -21.49 13.26
CA SER A 454 4.72 -21.81 14.15
C SER A 454 3.75 -20.62 14.27
N TYR A 455 2.48 -20.93 14.56
CA TYR A 455 1.44 -19.94 14.79
C TYR A 455 0.39 -20.47 15.76
N SER A 456 -0.03 -19.64 16.72
CA SER A 456 -1.09 -19.96 17.67
C SER A 456 -2.38 -19.23 17.27
N TRP A 457 -3.37 -19.99 16.83
CA TRP A 457 -4.69 -19.45 16.52
C TRP A 457 -5.60 -19.49 17.75
N GLN A 458 -5.90 -18.34 18.31
CA GLN A 458 -6.77 -18.17 19.49
C GLN A 458 -8.24 -18.43 19.11
N CYS A 459 -8.54 -19.68 18.73
CA CYS A 459 -9.87 -20.11 18.33
C CYS A 459 -10.33 -21.29 19.19
N ARG A 460 -11.21 -21.00 20.12
CA ARG A 460 -11.77 -21.99 21.08
C ARG A 460 -13.11 -22.48 20.57
N THR A 461 -13.10 -23.54 19.77
CA THR A 461 -14.30 -24.21 19.28
C THR A 461 -14.08 -25.71 19.19
N SER A 462 -15.11 -26.49 19.48
CA SER A 462 -15.13 -27.95 19.24
C SER A 462 -15.63 -28.32 17.83
N ALA A 463 -16.08 -27.33 17.04
CA ALA A 463 -16.54 -27.57 15.67
C ALA A 463 -15.40 -27.99 14.76
N ALA A 464 -15.73 -28.62 13.62
CA ALA A 464 -14.77 -28.85 12.57
C ALA A 464 -14.15 -27.54 12.09
N MET A 465 -12.87 -27.56 11.81
CA MET A 465 -12.15 -26.42 11.23
C MET A 465 -11.08 -26.92 10.27
N SER A 466 -10.70 -26.06 9.37
CA SER A 466 -9.59 -26.30 8.47
C SER A 466 -8.58 -25.17 8.58
N VAL A 467 -7.31 -25.54 8.47
CA VAL A 467 -6.17 -24.61 8.52
C VAL A 467 -5.25 -24.87 7.34
N ALA A 468 -4.60 -23.84 6.85
CA ALA A 468 -3.61 -23.96 5.81
C ALA A 468 -2.43 -23.03 6.07
N VAL A 469 -1.27 -23.44 5.58
CA VAL A 469 -0.06 -22.62 5.55
C VAL A 469 0.51 -22.62 4.13
N THR A 470 0.99 -21.45 3.68
CA THR A 470 1.70 -21.28 2.42
C THR A 470 3.09 -20.71 2.68
N ALA A 471 4.07 -21.11 1.89
CA ALA A 471 5.38 -20.48 1.82
C ALA A 471 5.30 -19.27 0.86
N VAL A 472 6.00 -18.19 1.19
CA VAL A 472 6.02 -16.95 0.42
C VAL A 472 7.46 -16.55 0.16
N ASN A 473 7.84 -16.43 -1.11
CA ASN A 473 9.18 -15.98 -1.48
C ASN A 473 9.35 -14.45 -1.40
N ALA A 474 10.55 -13.95 -1.63
CA ALA A 474 10.87 -12.53 -1.59
C ALA A 474 10.07 -11.67 -2.59
N PHE A 475 9.53 -12.26 -3.65
CA PHE A 475 8.69 -11.59 -4.64
C PHE A 475 7.20 -11.55 -4.24
N GLY A 476 6.85 -12.14 -3.10
CA GLY A 476 5.48 -12.26 -2.60
C GLY A 476 4.68 -13.39 -3.24
N VAL A 477 5.32 -14.25 -4.03
CA VAL A 477 4.65 -15.38 -4.68
C VAL A 477 4.45 -16.49 -3.66
N GLU A 478 3.22 -16.97 -3.53
CA GLU A 478 2.84 -18.04 -2.62
C GLU A 478 2.94 -19.42 -3.27
N SER A 479 3.31 -20.39 -2.46
CA SER A 479 3.22 -21.81 -2.79
C SER A 479 1.77 -22.30 -2.89
N SER A 480 1.58 -23.52 -3.37
CA SER A 480 0.39 -24.29 -3.04
C SER A 480 0.27 -24.46 -1.52
N PRO A 481 -0.97 -24.49 -0.96
CA PRO A 481 -1.17 -24.59 0.48
C PRO A 481 -0.91 -26.02 0.99
N ALA A 482 -0.25 -26.16 2.13
CA ALA A 482 -0.36 -27.34 2.98
C ALA A 482 -1.63 -27.19 3.83
N VAL A 483 -2.54 -28.17 3.76
CA VAL A 483 -3.88 -28.06 4.36
C VAL A 483 -4.11 -29.21 5.35
N LEU A 484 -4.72 -28.89 6.49
CA LEU A 484 -5.19 -29.86 7.47
C LEU A 484 -6.63 -29.57 7.87
N VAL A 485 -7.40 -30.65 8.06
CA VAL A 485 -8.75 -30.59 8.62
C VAL A 485 -8.72 -31.16 10.02
N LEU A 486 -9.16 -30.36 10.98
CA LEU A 486 -9.36 -30.80 12.37
C LEU A 486 -10.86 -31.11 12.52
N PRO A 487 -11.22 -32.40 12.69
CA PRO A 487 -12.62 -32.80 12.83
C PRO A 487 -13.24 -32.18 14.07
N SER A 488 -14.57 -32.12 14.12
CA SER A 488 -15.27 -31.73 15.34
C SER A 488 -14.93 -32.70 16.46
N GLU A 489 -14.65 -32.17 17.64
CA GLU A 489 -14.59 -33.02 18.82
C GLU A 489 -16.02 -33.53 19.12
N SER A 490 -16.19 -34.83 19.21
CA SER A 490 -17.48 -35.45 19.51
C SER A 490 -17.89 -35.10 20.95
N GLY A 491 -18.67 -34.04 21.11
CA GLY A 491 -19.18 -33.59 22.39
C GLY A 491 -19.76 -32.17 22.34
N SER A 492 -21.06 -32.07 22.11
CA SER A 492 -21.95 -30.92 22.30
C SER A 492 -21.57 -29.58 21.60
N ALA A 493 -22.48 -29.08 20.78
CA ALA A 493 -22.47 -27.71 20.27
C ALA A 493 -22.14 -26.69 21.38
N VAL A 494 -21.29 -25.71 21.07
CA VAL A 494 -20.92 -24.65 22.04
C VAL A 494 -22.18 -23.99 22.55
N CYS A 495 -22.49 -24.26 23.79
CA CYS A 495 -23.66 -23.69 24.48
C CYS A 495 -23.30 -22.46 25.30
N GLU A 496 -22.05 -22.32 25.64
CA GLU A 496 -21.52 -21.23 26.48
C GLU A 496 -20.08 -20.88 26.01
N LEU A 497 -19.81 -19.61 25.84
CA LEU A 497 -18.47 -19.07 25.60
C LEU A 497 -17.89 -18.57 26.93
N THR A 498 -16.66 -18.98 27.24
CA THR A 498 -15.91 -18.43 28.37
C THR A 498 -14.91 -17.40 27.84
N LEU A 499 -15.02 -16.15 28.28
CA LEU A 499 -14.15 -15.06 27.94
C LEU A 499 -13.02 -14.88 28.98
N PRO A 500 -11.89 -14.24 28.63
CA PRO A 500 -10.81 -13.97 29.56
C PRO A 500 -11.29 -13.09 30.73
N GLU A 501 -10.58 -13.16 31.85
CA GLU A 501 -10.85 -12.28 32.99
C GLU A 501 -10.31 -10.89 32.69
N LEU A 502 -11.19 -9.89 32.65
CA LEU A 502 -10.81 -8.50 32.41
C LEU A 502 -10.81 -7.74 33.75
N SER A 503 -9.71 -7.03 34.01
CA SER A 503 -9.59 -6.15 35.18
C SER A 503 -10.34 -4.84 34.92
N GLY A 504 -11.33 -4.51 35.74
CA GLY A 504 -12.10 -3.26 35.65
C GLY A 504 -13.58 -3.48 35.42
N TRP A 505 -14.33 -2.41 35.16
CA TRP A 505 -15.76 -2.40 34.94
C TRP A 505 -16.17 -1.59 33.71
N GLY A 506 -17.41 -1.79 33.25
CA GLY A 506 -17.93 -1.02 32.11
C GLY A 506 -17.70 -1.62 30.74
N TYR A 507 -17.24 -2.87 30.67
CA TYR A 507 -17.11 -3.58 29.39
C TYR A 507 -18.50 -3.98 28.85
N ARG A 508 -18.62 -3.94 27.52
CA ARG A 508 -19.80 -4.43 26.79
C ARG A 508 -19.38 -5.45 25.74
N ILE A 509 -20.29 -6.30 25.35
CA ILE A 509 -20.11 -7.29 24.31
C ILE A 509 -21.09 -7.06 23.16
N GLU A 510 -20.67 -7.40 21.98
CA GLU A 510 -21.48 -7.42 20.77
C GLU A 510 -21.25 -8.76 20.06
N VAL A 511 -22.34 -9.46 19.73
CA VAL A 511 -22.30 -10.66 18.90
C VAL A 511 -22.94 -10.34 17.57
N SER A 512 -22.19 -10.56 16.48
CA SER A 512 -22.67 -10.38 15.12
C SER A 512 -22.55 -11.66 14.31
N ASP A 513 -23.45 -11.84 13.34
CA ASP A 513 -23.36 -12.93 12.37
C ASP A 513 -22.22 -12.69 11.35
N MET A 514 -22.03 -13.64 10.44
CA MET A 514 -21.02 -13.55 9.37
C MET A 514 -21.22 -12.37 8.41
N TYR A 515 -22.42 -11.80 8.37
CA TYR A 515 -22.77 -10.63 7.55
C TYR A 515 -22.57 -9.31 8.27
N GLY A 516 -22.10 -9.35 9.53
CA GLY A 516 -21.89 -8.17 10.38
C GLY A 516 -23.18 -7.64 11.04
N ARG A 517 -24.31 -8.37 10.92
CA ARG A 517 -25.55 -7.99 11.60
C ARG A 517 -25.42 -8.29 13.08
N VAL A 518 -25.60 -7.26 13.92
CA VAL A 518 -25.55 -7.39 15.38
C VAL A 518 -26.81 -8.11 15.87
N LEU A 519 -26.62 -9.24 16.54
CA LEU A 519 -27.67 -10.09 17.08
C LEU A 519 -27.81 -9.93 18.58
N TYR A 520 -26.76 -9.54 19.26
CA TYR A 520 -26.72 -9.30 20.68
C TYR A 520 -25.78 -8.15 21.03
N ASN A 521 -26.21 -7.29 21.93
CA ASN A 521 -25.40 -6.23 22.52
C ASN A 521 -25.75 -6.13 24.00
N GLY A 522 -24.77 -6.30 24.89
CA GLY A 522 -25.02 -6.36 26.31
C GLY A 522 -23.79 -6.09 27.16
N ARG A 523 -23.96 -6.19 28.48
CA ARG A 523 -22.85 -6.09 29.43
C ARG A 523 -21.92 -7.28 29.32
N TYR A 524 -20.64 -7.06 29.55
CA TYR A 524 -19.65 -8.11 29.62
C TYR A 524 -19.99 -9.12 30.73
N SER A 525 -19.93 -10.39 30.38
CA SER A 525 -19.93 -11.51 31.30
C SER A 525 -18.82 -12.48 30.89
N ARG A 526 -18.11 -13.05 31.84
CA ARG A 526 -17.09 -14.07 31.60
C ARG A 526 -17.66 -15.30 30.92
N LYS A 527 -18.94 -15.60 31.14
CA LYS A 527 -19.65 -16.70 30.52
C LYS A 527 -20.88 -16.18 29.78
N ILE A 528 -20.96 -16.52 28.51
CA ILE A 528 -22.02 -16.06 27.61
C ILE A 528 -22.70 -17.26 27.00
N GLY A 529 -23.99 -17.43 27.35
CA GLY A 529 -24.82 -18.45 26.75
C GLY A 529 -25.16 -18.11 25.30
N VAL A 530 -24.83 -18.99 24.39
CA VAL A 530 -25.06 -18.83 22.92
C VAL A 530 -26.11 -19.82 22.40
N ARG A 531 -26.84 -20.49 23.27
CA ARG A 531 -27.86 -21.49 22.92
C ARG A 531 -28.98 -20.96 22.02
N GLY A 532 -29.31 -19.68 22.15
CA GLY A 532 -30.37 -19.03 21.36
C GLY A 532 -29.97 -18.64 19.92
N LEU A 533 -28.70 -18.77 19.55
CA LEU A 533 -28.28 -18.47 18.20
C LEU A 533 -28.58 -19.65 17.24
N GLN A 534 -28.92 -19.37 16.00
CA GLN A 534 -29.09 -20.39 14.97
C GLN A 534 -27.71 -20.97 14.59
N GLY A 535 -27.67 -22.14 13.91
CA GLY A 535 -26.43 -22.68 13.36
C GLY A 535 -25.78 -21.69 12.40
N GLY A 536 -24.51 -21.33 12.64
CA GLY A 536 -23.77 -20.37 11.81
C GLY A 536 -22.52 -19.81 12.46
N HIS A 537 -21.82 -18.96 11.69
CA HIS A 537 -20.58 -18.31 12.13
C HIS A 537 -20.87 -16.95 12.75
N TYR A 538 -20.25 -16.69 13.89
CA TYR A 538 -20.47 -15.49 14.69
C TYR A 538 -19.16 -14.86 15.10
N THR A 539 -19.19 -13.56 15.29
CA THR A 539 -18.10 -12.80 15.89
C THR A 539 -18.60 -12.13 17.17
N LEU A 540 -17.93 -12.41 18.28
CA LEU A 540 -18.11 -11.69 19.54
C LEU A 540 -17.00 -10.66 19.65
N ARG A 541 -17.35 -9.43 19.98
CA ARG A 541 -16.42 -8.31 20.23
C ARG A 541 -16.65 -7.81 21.65
N VAL A 542 -15.56 -7.51 22.34
CA VAL A 542 -15.57 -6.90 23.66
C VAL A 542 -15.07 -5.48 23.54
N TYR A 543 -15.82 -4.54 24.04
CA TYR A 543 -15.47 -3.12 24.05
C TYR A 543 -15.33 -2.63 25.49
N ASP A 544 -14.41 -1.70 25.71
CA ASP A 544 -14.30 -0.99 26.98
C ASP A 544 -15.39 0.08 27.15
N ARG A 545 -15.36 0.77 28.28
CA ARG A 545 -16.29 1.87 28.60
C ARG A 545 -16.20 3.08 27.65
N HIS A 546 -15.10 3.20 26.89
CA HIS A 546 -14.88 4.27 25.93
C HIS A 546 -15.22 3.84 24.50
N GLY A 547 -15.64 2.58 24.28
CA GLY A 547 -16.00 2.02 23.00
C GLY A 547 -14.81 1.47 22.20
N ALA A 548 -13.61 1.40 22.80
CA ALA A 548 -12.45 0.76 22.16
C ALA A 548 -12.60 -0.77 22.19
N LEU A 549 -12.23 -1.43 21.09
CA LEU A 549 -12.23 -2.90 20.97
C LEU A 549 -11.10 -3.47 21.83
N VAL A 550 -11.45 -4.30 22.81
CA VAL A 550 -10.50 -4.95 23.75
C VAL A 550 -10.21 -6.39 23.36
N ASP A 551 -11.25 -7.11 22.89
CA ASP A 551 -11.11 -8.52 22.50
C ASP A 551 -12.11 -8.88 21.41
N LYS A 552 -11.75 -9.92 20.61
CA LYS A 552 -12.58 -10.40 19.51
C LYS A 552 -12.46 -11.92 19.41
N VAL A 553 -13.56 -12.60 19.56
CA VAL A 553 -13.66 -14.07 19.45
C VAL A 553 -14.58 -14.42 18.28
N ARG A 554 -14.12 -15.30 17.38
CA ARG A 554 -14.96 -15.93 16.36
C ARG A 554 -15.37 -17.31 16.83
N PHE A 555 -16.63 -17.67 16.66
CA PHE A 555 -17.15 -18.97 17.04
C PHE A 555 -18.25 -19.42 16.09
N MET A 556 -18.51 -20.73 16.09
CA MET A 556 -19.63 -21.34 15.39
C MET A 556 -20.63 -21.88 16.40
N ARG A 557 -21.91 -21.68 16.12
CA ARG A 557 -23.00 -22.27 16.86
C ARG A 557 -23.60 -23.44 16.08
#